data_4185954de091b5a366c29335411bb57f
#
_entry.id   4185954de091b5a366c29335411bb57f
#
_cell.length_a   1.000
_cell.length_b   1.000
_cell.length_c   1.000
_cell.angle_alpha   90.00
_cell.angle_beta   90.00
_cell.angle_gamma   90.00
#
_symmetry.space_group_name_H-M   'P 1'
#
loop_
_entity.id
_entity.type
_entity.pdbx_description
1 polymer ?
#
loop_
_entity_poly.entity_id
_entity_poly.type
_entity_poly.pdbx_seq_one_letter_code
_entity_poly.pdbx_strand_id
1 'polypeptide(L)'
;MLPKITVVTVVYNGILTLDATIKSVISQTYSNLEYIVVDGGSTDGTLELLKKYNSQISIIISEKDDGLYDAMNKGIALSTGEWICFMNCGDIFSSCNVLTFIFENNDWTKADIIYGDAIQIDGRRKKLIVAGYDLFQLNYHPIYRR
;
A
#
# COMPACT_ATOMS: atom_id res chain seq x y z
N MET A 1 23.03 -0.22 0.26
CA MET A 1 22.06 -1.03 -0.54
C MET A 1 20.68 -0.46 -0.21
N LEU A 2 19.82 -0.26 -1.20
CA LEU A 2 18.47 0.25 -0.94
C LEU A 2 17.65 -0.80 -0.16
N PRO A 3 16.91 -0.42 0.91
CA PRO A 3 16.09 -1.34 1.67
C PRO A 3 14.97 -1.93 0.80
N LYS A 4 14.58 -3.16 1.04
CA LYS A 4 13.41 -3.75 0.38
C LYS A 4 12.12 -3.22 1.02
N ILE A 5 11.23 -2.70 0.19
CA ILE A 5 9.92 -2.19 0.62
C ILE A 5 8.85 -3.18 0.17
N THR A 6 8.01 -3.63 1.10
CA THR A 6 6.79 -4.37 0.76
C THR A 6 5.61 -3.41 0.80
N VAL A 7 4.91 -3.26 -0.31
CA VAL A 7 3.59 -2.62 -0.35
C VAL A 7 2.53 -3.71 -0.25
N VAL A 8 1.59 -3.56 0.68
CA VAL A 8 0.48 -4.48 0.89
C VAL A 8 -0.83 -3.76 0.57
N THR A 9 -1.57 -4.28 -0.40
CA THR A 9 -2.94 -3.85 -0.67
C THR A 9 -3.91 -4.91 -0.14
N VAL A 10 -4.86 -4.48 0.68
CA VAL A 10 -5.99 -5.30 1.11
C VAL A 10 -7.25 -4.86 0.41
N VAL A 11 -8.06 -5.82 -0.04
CA VAL A 11 -9.26 -5.54 -0.82
C VAL A 11 -10.37 -6.55 -0.54
N TYR A 12 -11.62 -6.06 -0.50
CA TYR A 12 -12.83 -6.86 -0.52
C TYR A 12 -13.88 -6.13 -1.36
N ASN A 13 -14.33 -6.76 -2.46
CA ASN A 13 -15.28 -6.18 -3.43
C ASN A 13 -14.86 -4.78 -3.91
N GLY A 14 -13.62 -4.66 -4.42
CA GLY A 14 -13.00 -3.38 -4.78
C GLY A 14 -12.85 -3.12 -6.27
N ILE A 15 -13.64 -3.77 -7.15
CA ILE A 15 -13.49 -3.70 -8.61
C ILE A 15 -13.44 -2.27 -9.15
N LEU A 16 -14.15 -1.32 -8.52
CA LEU A 16 -14.24 0.05 -9.03
C LEU A 16 -12.98 0.90 -8.78
N THR A 17 -12.19 0.57 -7.76
CA THR A 17 -11.09 1.42 -7.31
C THR A 17 -9.72 0.72 -7.33
N LEU A 18 -9.70 -0.61 -7.29
CA LEU A 18 -8.48 -1.39 -7.19
C LEU A 18 -7.51 -1.16 -8.37
N ASP A 19 -8.02 -0.97 -9.58
CA ASP A 19 -7.19 -0.75 -10.78
C ASP A 19 -6.28 0.48 -10.61
N ALA A 20 -6.82 1.57 -10.08
CA ALA A 20 -6.05 2.79 -9.82
C ALA A 20 -4.98 2.58 -8.72
N THR A 21 -5.33 1.85 -7.66
CA THR A 21 -4.40 1.49 -6.59
C THR A 21 -3.23 0.67 -7.14
N ILE A 22 -3.51 -0.42 -7.87
CA ILE A 22 -2.46 -1.28 -8.46
C ILE A 22 -1.54 -0.46 -9.35
N LYS A 23 -2.11 0.33 -10.27
CA LYS A 23 -1.32 1.17 -11.19
C LYS A 23 -0.41 2.14 -10.45
N SER A 24 -0.88 2.73 -9.36
CA SER A 24 -0.06 3.66 -8.56
C SER A 24 1.14 3.00 -7.89
N VAL A 25 1.00 1.72 -7.50
CA VAL A 25 2.08 0.92 -6.90
C VAL A 25 3.07 0.43 -7.95
N ILE A 26 2.59 -0.21 -9.01
CA ILE A 26 3.47 -0.79 -10.04
C ILE A 26 4.19 0.29 -10.89
N SER A 27 3.71 1.52 -10.88
CA SER A 27 4.39 2.65 -11.54
C SER A 27 5.49 3.29 -10.69
N GLN A 28 5.69 2.87 -9.45
CA GLN A 28 6.76 3.43 -8.62
C GLN A 28 8.13 3.14 -9.23
N THR A 29 8.99 4.17 -9.26
CA THR A 29 10.35 4.08 -9.81
C THR A 29 11.34 3.40 -8.88
N TYR A 30 10.94 3.10 -7.65
CA TYR A 30 11.77 2.43 -6.66
C TYR A 30 12.01 0.97 -7.05
N SER A 31 13.28 0.58 -7.20
CA SER A 31 13.66 -0.70 -7.82
C SER A 31 13.53 -1.92 -6.89
N ASN A 32 13.65 -1.73 -5.55
CA ASN A 32 13.60 -2.83 -4.59
C ASN A 32 12.23 -2.94 -3.91
N LEU A 33 11.20 -3.09 -4.73
CA LEU A 33 9.79 -3.14 -4.35
C LEU A 33 9.24 -4.56 -4.43
N GLU A 34 8.56 -5.00 -3.36
CA GLU A 34 7.70 -6.17 -3.32
C GLU A 34 6.25 -5.71 -3.21
N TYR A 35 5.38 -6.26 -4.05
CA TYR A 35 3.96 -5.91 -4.01
C TYR A 35 3.12 -7.14 -3.70
N ILE A 36 2.32 -7.06 -2.63
CA ILE A 36 1.44 -8.12 -2.15
C ILE A 36 0.00 -7.61 -2.17
N VAL A 37 -0.92 -8.42 -2.69
CA VAL A 37 -2.35 -8.14 -2.64
C VAL A 37 -3.07 -9.27 -1.92
N VAL A 38 -3.86 -8.90 -0.90
CA VAL A 38 -4.70 -9.83 -0.13
C VAL A 38 -6.16 -9.47 -0.39
N ASP A 39 -6.86 -10.38 -1.06
CA ASP A 39 -8.28 -10.28 -1.37
C ASP A 39 -9.09 -11.14 -0.39
N GLY A 40 -10.07 -10.54 0.29
CA GLY A 40 -10.92 -11.17 1.30
C GLY A 40 -12.01 -12.09 0.74
N GLY A 41 -11.80 -12.65 -0.45
CA GLY A 41 -12.79 -13.50 -1.11
C GLY A 41 -13.86 -12.72 -1.86
N SER A 42 -13.44 -11.73 -2.64
CA SER A 42 -14.34 -10.88 -3.44
C SER A 42 -15.16 -11.65 -4.47
N THR A 43 -16.36 -11.14 -4.76
CA THR A 43 -17.34 -11.73 -5.70
C THR A 43 -17.78 -10.77 -6.81
N ASP A 44 -17.22 -9.56 -6.86
CA ASP A 44 -17.65 -8.46 -7.76
C ASP A 44 -16.80 -8.35 -9.05
N GLY A 45 -15.88 -9.29 -9.31
CA GLY A 45 -14.93 -9.22 -10.42
C GLY A 45 -13.53 -8.72 -10.04
N THR A 46 -13.30 -8.44 -8.76
CA THR A 46 -11.98 -8.04 -8.23
C THR A 46 -10.90 -9.08 -8.56
N LEU A 47 -11.19 -10.37 -8.40
CA LEU A 47 -10.22 -11.44 -8.67
C LEU A 47 -9.86 -11.53 -10.16
N GLU A 48 -10.80 -11.32 -11.06
CA GLU A 48 -10.55 -11.27 -12.50
C GLU A 48 -9.67 -10.09 -12.88
N LEU A 49 -9.83 -8.96 -12.19
CA LEU A 49 -8.94 -7.80 -12.35
C LEU A 49 -7.52 -8.14 -11.86
N LEU A 50 -7.36 -8.74 -10.69
CA LEU A 50 -6.06 -9.14 -10.13
C LEU A 50 -5.29 -10.08 -11.07
N LYS A 51 -5.97 -11.03 -11.71
CA LYS A 51 -5.35 -11.95 -12.69
C LYS A 51 -4.66 -11.23 -13.86
N LYS A 52 -5.15 -10.04 -14.26
CA LYS A 52 -4.52 -9.22 -15.31
C LYS A 52 -3.15 -8.66 -14.90
N TYR A 53 -2.92 -8.52 -13.61
CA TYR A 53 -1.69 -7.96 -13.03
C TYR A 53 -0.76 -9.03 -12.42
N ASN A 54 -1.04 -10.32 -12.64
CA ASN A 54 -0.31 -11.42 -12.01
C ASN A 54 1.21 -11.42 -12.27
N SER A 55 1.66 -10.86 -13.39
CA SER A 55 3.10 -10.73 -13.68
C SER A 55 3.78 -9.54 -13.00
N GLN A 56 3.04 -8.63 -12.37
CA GLN A 56 3.51 -7.38 -11.79
C GLN A 56 3.31 -7.34 -10.27
N ILE A 57 2.52 -8.25 -9.73
CA ILE A 57 2.27 -8.42 -8.30
C ILE A 57 3.06 -9.63 -7.83
N SER A 58 3.86 -9.47 -6.78
CA SER A 58 4.73 -10.53 -6.27
C SER A 58 3.93 -11.70 -5.67
N ILE A 59 2.88 -11.39 -4.92
CA ILE A 59 2.01 -12.38 -4.27
C ILE A 59 0.56 -11.89 -4.33
N ILE A 60 -0.35 -12.76 -4.78
CA ILE A 60 -1.80 -12.56 -4.70
C ILE A 60 -2.38 -13.69 -3.87
N ILE A 61 -3.11 -13.34 -2.80
CA ILE A 61 -3.92 -14.29 -2.02
C ILE A 61 -5.38 -13.84 -2.14
N SER A 62 -6.26 -14.80 -2.41
CA SER A 62 -7.70 -14.58 -2.41
C SER A 62 -8.34 -15.69 -1.59
N GLU A 63 -8.76 -15.35 -0.40
CA GLU A 63 -9.45 -16.22 0.54
C GLU A 63 -10.29 -15.41 1.50
N LYS A 64 -11.33 -16.01 2.05
CA LYS A 64 -12.14 -15.35 3.07
C LYS A 64 -11.28 -14.93 4.28
N ASP A 65 -11.48 -13.73 4.74
CA ASP A 65 -10.85 -13.18 5.94
C ASP A 65 -11.89 -12.80 7.01
N ASP A 66 -11.40 -12.48 8.21
CA ASP A 66 -12.20 -11.98 9.32
C ASP A 66 -12.17 -10.43 9.40
N GLY A 67 -11.99 -9.78 8.24
CA GLY A 67 -12.00 -8.33 8.08
C GLY A 67 -10.62 -7.74 7.81
N LEU A 68 -10.60 -6.40 7.69
CA LEU A 68 -9.44 -5.61 7.25
C LEU A 68 -8.13 -5.98 7.96
N TYR A 69 -8.15 -6.11 9.27
CA TYR A 69 -6.94 -6.37 10.06
C TYR A 69 -6.42 -7.80 9.90
N ASP A 70 -7.30 -8.78 9.66
CA ASP A 70 -6.89 -10.13 9.35
C ASP A 70 -6.17 -10.18 8.00
N ALA A 71 -6.73 -9.53 6.98
CA ALA A 71 -6.10 -9.37 5.68
C ALA A 71 -4.73 -8.66 5.78
N MET A 72 -4.63 -7.58 6.58
CA MET A 72 -3.36 -6.89 6.83
C MET A 72 -2.34 -7.82 7.50
N ASN A 73 -2.73 -8.60 8.50
CA ASN A 73 -1.85 -9.56 9.19
C ASN A 73 -1.35 -10.65 8.23
N LYS A 74 -2.19 -11.14 7.32
CA LYS A 74 -1.76 -12.06 6.25
C LYS A 74 -0.69 -11.41 5.37
N GLY A 75 -0.90 -10.16 4.96
CA GLY A 75 0.07 -9.38 4.20
C GLY A 75 1.41 -9.22 4.92
N ILE A 76 1.38 -8.92 6.23
CA ILE A 76 2.59 -8.82 7.07
C ILE A 76 3.32 -10.16 7.12
N ALA A 77 2.60 -11.27 7.32
CA ALA A 77 3.20 -12.60 7.42
C ALA A 77 3.94 -13.02 6.14
N LEU A 78 3.46 -12.57 4.99
CA LEU A 78 4.04 -12.87 3.68
C LEU A 78 5.13 -11.90 3.25
N SER A 79 5.18 -10.71 3.84
CA SER A 79 6.14 -9.68 3.46
C SER A 79 7.58 -10.10 3.74
N THR A 80 8.50 -9.75 2.85
CA THR A 80 9.94 -9.97 3.02
C THR A 80 10.74 -8.68 3.04
N GLY A 81 10.07 -7.54 2.90
CA GLY A 81 10.69 -6.23 2.95
C GLY A 81 11.16 -5.84 4.35
N GLU A 82 12.16 -4.97 4.41
CA GLU A 82 12.61 -4.31 5.64
C GLU A 82 11.57 -3.30 6.13
N TRP A 83 10.82 -2.72 5.20
CA TRP A 83 9.75 -1.78 5.45
C TRP A 83 8.44 -2.26 4.85
N ILE A 84 7.33 -2.00 5.54
CA ILE A 84 5.98 -2.34 5.09
C ILE A 84 5.15 -1.06 4.96
N CYS A 85 4.53 -0.88 3.79
CA CYS A 85 3.57 0.17 3.50
C CYS A 85 2.22 -0.44 3.17
N PHE A 86 1.17 -0.08 3.90
CA PHE A 86 -0.19 -0.44 3.52
C PHE A 86 -0.74 0.60 2.53
N MET A 87 -1.19 0.14 1.38
CA MET A 87 -1.90 0.93 0.37
C MET A 87 -3.26 0.27 0.15
N ASN A 88 -4.25 0.65 0.95
CA ASN A 88 -5.57 0.01 0.89
C ASN A 88 -6.25 0.26 -0.46
N CYS A 89 -7.15 -0.64 -0.85
CA CYS A 89 -7.93 -0.47 -2.07
C CYS A 89 -8.68 0.87 -2.07
N GLY A 90 -8.48 1.67 -3.10
CA GLY A 90 -9.00 3.03 -3.25
C GLY A 90 -7.98 4.13 -2.96
N ASP A 91 -6.87 3.81 -2.28
CA ASP A 91 -5.77 4.74 -2.05
C ASP A 91 -4.71 4.65 -3.16
N ILE A 92 -4.02 5.75 -3.41
CA ILE A 92 -3.01 5.84 -4.46
C ILE A 92 -1.80 6.65 -4.00
N PHE A 93 -0.62 6.29 -4.45
CA PHE A 93 0.55 7.18 -4.36
C PHE A 93 0.31 8.44 -5.20
N SER A 94 0.70 9.60 -4.66
CA SER A 94 0.52 10.89 -5.33
C SER A 94 1.36 11.06 -6.61
N SER A 95 2.45 10.30 -6.74
CA SER A 95 3.32 10.26 -7.92
C SER A 95 4.09 8.95 -8.01
N CYS A 96 4.72 8.69 -9.16
CA CYS A 96 5.51 7.48 -9.39
C CYS A 96 6.86 7.45 -8.67
N ASN A 97 7.32 8.54 -8.07
CA ASN A 97 8.61 8.65 -7.41
C ASN A 97 8.53 8.81 -5.88
N VAL A 98 7.37 8.56 -5.27
CA VAL A 98 7.19 8.74 -3.81
C VAL A 98 8.17 7.86 -3.03
N LEU A 99 8.24 6.56 -3.32
CA LEU A 99 9.13 5.65 -2.62
C LEU A 99 10.60 5.96 -2.89
N THR A 100 10.95 6.31 -4.11
CA THR A 100 12.31 6.76 -4.47
C THR A 100 12.70 7.99 -3.68
N PHE A 101 11.83 9.00 -3.61
CA PHE A 101 12.08 10.22 -2.85
C PHE A 101 12.30 9.95 -1.35
N ILE A 102 11.50 9.05 -0.77
CA ILE A 102 11.60 8.70 0.66
C ILE A 102 12.90 7.93 0.93
N PHE A 103 13.23 6.89 0.16
CA PHE A 103 14.25 5.91 0.55
C PHE A 103 15.63 6.12 -0.11
N GLU A 104 15.73 6.84 -1.22
CA GLU A 104 17.02 7.11 -1.86
C GLU A 104 17.71 8.37 -1.34
N ASN A 105 16.95 9.32 -0.75
CA ASN A 105 17.49 10.62 -0.35
C ASN A 105 17.58 10.82 1.17
N ASN A 106 17.19 9.84 1.98
CA ASN A 106 17.15 9.99 3.42
C ASN A 106 17.75 8.78 4.14
N ASP A 107 18.30 9.01 5.32
CA ASP A 107 18.77 7.97 6.23
C ASP A 107 17.70 7.68 7.30
N TRP A 108 17.10 6.51 7.20
CA TRP A 108 16.05 6.04 8.12
C TRP A 108 16.55 5.01 9.13
N THR A 109 17.87 4.87 9.33
CA THR A 109 18.45 3.85 10.23
C THR A 109 17.96 3.96 11.68
N LYS A 110 17.51 5.14 12.10
CA LYS A 110 16.99 5.41 13.46
C LYS A 110 15.47 5.54 13.50
N ALA A 111 14.77 5.32 12.39
CA ALA A 111 13.32 5.42 12.34
C ALA A 111 12.68 4.02 12.32
N ASP A 112 11.58 3.88 13.03
CA ASP A 112 10.74 2.68 12.99
C ASP A 112 9.43 2.92 12.22
N ILE A 113 9.03 4.18 12.08
CA ILE A 113 7.82 4.60 11.38
C ILE A 113 8.13 5.83 10.55
N ILE A 114 7.70 5.83 9.30
CA ILE A 114 7.75 6.97 8.38
C ILE A 114 6.31 7.33 8.01
N TYR A 115 5.94 8.58 8.14
CA TYR A 115 4.63 9.08 7.73
C TYR A 115 4.76 10.42 7.02
N GLY A 116 3.80 10.73 6.18
CA GLY A 116 3.78 11.94 5.37
C GLY A 116 2.38 12.51 5.22
N ASP A 117 2.28 13.59 4.48
CA ASP A 117 1.01 14.23 4.16
C ASP A 117 0.17 13.34 3.25
N ALA A 118 -1.15 13.47 3.36
CA ALA A 118 -2.10 12.82 2.48
C ALA A 118 -3.13 13.82 1.93
N ILE A 119 -3.68 13.54 0.76
CA ILE A 119 -4.78 14.31 0.19
C ILE A 119 -6.02 13.42 0.21
N GLN A 120 -6.98 13.79 1.04
CA GLN A 120 -8.30 13.18 1.02
C GLN A 120 -9.11 13.75 -0.14
N ILE A 121 -9.68 12.87 -0.97
CA ILE A 121 -10.55 13.24 -2.09
C ILE A 121 -11.96 12.75 -1.81
N ASP A 122 -12.92 13.67 -1.78
CA ASP A 122 -14.35 13.40 -1.65
C ASP A 122 -15.08 14.08 -2.81
N GLY A 123 -15.37 13.33 -3.84
CA GLY A 123 -15.90 13.85 -5.10
C GLY A 123 -14.99 14.93 -5.70
N ARG A 124 -15.45 16.19 -5.75
CA ARG A 124 -14.66 17.33 -6.24
C ARG A 124 -13.87 18.04 -5.15
N ARG A 125 -14.08 17.69 -3.88
CA ARG A 125 -13.40 18.32 -2.76
C ARG A 125 -12.07 17.63 -2.50
N LYS A 126 -11.01 18.41 -2.32
CA LYS A 126 -9.69 17.95 -1.92
C LYS A 126 -9.34 18.59 -0.59
N LYS A 127 -8.91 17.80 0.36
CA LYS A 127 -8.45 18.25 1.67
C LYS A 127 -7.04 17.74 1.88
N LEU A 128 -6.07 18.66 2.04
CA LEU A 128 -4.74 18.30 2.48
C LEU A 128 -4.80 17.95 3.97
N ILE A 129 -4.21 16.84 4.31
CA ILE A 129 -4.08 16.37 5.66
C ILE A 129 -2.59 16.28 5.93
N VAL A 130 -2.13 17.24 6.76
CA VAL A 130 -0.72 17.36 7.10
C VAL A 130 -0.38 16.34 8.18
N ALA A 131 0.70 15.62 7.97
CA ALA A 131 1.25 14.72 8.97
C ALA A 131 1.63 15.51 10.24
N GLY A 132 0.89 15.24 11.32
CA GLY A 132 1.13 15.90 12.61
C GLY A 132 2.04 15.07 13.50
N TYR A 133 2.60 15.72 14.53
CA TYR A 133 3.39 15.05 15.57
C TYR A 133 2.55 14.21 16.54
N ASP A 134 1.22 14.20 16.39
CA ASP A 134 0.32 13.47 17.28
C ASP A 134 0.06 12.06 16.73
N LEU A 135 0.70 11.07 17.33
CA LEU A 135 0.56 9.65 17.00
C LEU A 135 -0.88 9.14 17.10
N PHE A 136 -1.76 9.82 17.84
CA PHE A 136 -3.18 9.45 17.96
C PHE A 136 -4.04 9.90 16.78
N GLN A 137 -3.50 10.70 15.85
CA GLN A 137 -4.17 11.15 14.64
C GLN A 137 -3.64 10.48 13.37
N LEU A 138 -2.91 9.39 13.48
CA LEU A 138 -2.41 8.61 12.34
C LEU A 138 -3.56 7.92 11.59
N ASN A 139 -4.34 8.70 10.85
CA ASN A 139 -5.34 8.19 9.90
C ASN A 139 -4.74 7.95 8.50
N TYR A 140 -3.40 7.87 8.39
CA TYR A 140 -2.68 7.82 7.11
C TYR A 140 -1.77 6.60 7.08
N HIS A 141 -1.51 6.10 5.87
CA HIS A 141 -0.75 4.88 5.64
C HIS A 141 0.74 5.08 5.99
N PRO A 142 1.14 4.96 7.26
CA PRO A 142 2.54 5.04 7.61
C PRO A 142 3.28 3.83 7.04
N ILE A 143 4.56 4.03 6.78
CA ILE A 143 5.48 2.97 6.40
C ILE A 143 6.17 2.51 7.68
N TYR A 144 6.04 1.23 8.00
CA TYR A 144 6.59 0.63 9.21
C TYR A 144 7.87 -0.13 8.90
N ARG A 145 8.84 -0.03 9.78
CA ARG A 145 9.99 -0.92 9.80
C ARG A 145 9.57 -2.28 10.34
N ARG A 146 9.99 -3.34 9.67
CA ARG A 146 9.73 -4.72 10.09
C ARG A 146 10.74 -5.18 11.13
#